data_2412e4663619300f0ce4906a211c5439
#
_entry.id   2412e4663619300f0ce4906a211c5439
#
_cell.length_a   1.000
_cell.length_b   1.000
_cell.length_c   1.000
_cell.angle_alpha   90.00
_cell.angle_beta   90.00
_cell.angle_gamma   90.00
#
_symmetry.space_group_name_H-M   'P 1'
#
loop_
_entity.id
_entity.type
_entity.pdbx_description
1 polymer ?
#
loop_
_entity_poly.entity_id
_entity_poly.type
_entity_poly.pdbx_seq_one_letter_code
_entity_poly.pdbx_strand_id
1 'polypeptide(L)'
;MFDYFYGQSGEMFSYFRVPKILFRDIRFKDLSTDAKTLYGILLDRMSLSVKNGWLDGQGRVYIIFPVQEVMDALGCADNKATKLFRELENAGLVERKRRGLGKPNLIYVKNFADPRYRNRDKNDSGTADSGEQDAAKQRRNKTEWN
;
A
#
# COMPACT_ATOMS: atom_id res chain seq x y z
N MET A 1 -27.39 -7.26 11.79
CA MET A 1 -27.11 -5.85 11.51
C MET A 1 -25.92 -5.37 12.33
N PHE A 2 -25.08 -4.56 11.72
CA PHE A 2 -23.91 -4.07 12.42
C PHE A 2 -24.27 -2.89 13.30
N ASP A 3 -23.55 -2.72 14.40
CA ASP A 3 -23.81 -1.68 15.36
C ASP A 3 -22.99 -0.42 15.03
N TYR A 4 -23.28 0.66 15.75
CA TYR A 4 -22.54 1.92 15.63
C TYR A 4 -21.21 1.82 16.37
N PHE A 5 -20.27 2.68 16.00
CA PHE A 5 -19.07 2.86 16.80
C PHE A 5 -19.35 3.80 17.96
N TYR A 6 -18.72 3.52 19.10
CA TYR A 6 -18.85 4.35 20.30
C TYR A 6 -17.44 4.67 20.81
N GLY A 7 -16.97 5.85 20.49
CA GLY A 7 -15.68 6.29 20.98
C GLY A 7 -14.51 5.60 20.31
N GLN A 8 -13.68 4.92 21.09
CA GLN A 8 -12.38 4.41 20.65
C GLN A 8 -12.39 3.03 20.03
N SER A 9 -13.56 2.45 19.81
CA SER A 9 -13.62 1.06 19.35
C SER A 9 -12.90 0.83 18.02
N GLY A 10 -12.76 1.85 17.18
CA GLY A 10 -12.06 1.72 15.91
C GLY A 10 -10.57 1.38 16.05
N GLU A 11 -9.98 1.68 17.19
CA GLU A 11 -8.56 1.40 17.42
C GLU A 11 -8.26 -0.07 17.68
N MET A 12 -9.29 -0.87 17.90
CA MET A 12 -9.14 -2.29 18.23
C MET A 12 -8.98 -3.20 17.02
N PHE A 13 -9.04 -2.64 15.82
CA PHE A 13 -9.05 -3.45 14.60
C PHE A 13 -7.71 -3.40 13.88
N SER A 14 -7.47 -4.46 13.11
CA SER A 14 -6.33 -4.50 12.21
C SER A 14 -6.73 -3.92 10.86
N TYR A 15 -5.81 -3.26 10.21
CA TYR A 15 -6.05 -2.60 8.94
C TYR A 15 -4.92 -2.86 7.96
N PHE A 16 -5.27 -2.95 6.69
CA PHE A 16 -4.29 -2.73 5.65
C PHE A 16 -4.16 -1.22 5.46
N ARG A 17 -2.94 -0.76 5.21
CA ARG A 17 -2.69 0.66 5.00
C ARG A 17 -2.41 0.90 3.53
N VAL A 18 -3.23 1.72 2.90
CA VAL A 18 -3.03 2.09 1.51
C VAL A 18 -2.52 3.52 1.49
N PRO A 19 -1.33 3.76 0.93
CA PRO A 19 -0.77 5.12 0.92
C PRO A 19 -1.67 6.10 0.17
N LYS A 20 -1.91 7.24 0.78
CA LYS A 20 -2.75 8.26 0.17
C LYS A 20 -2.18 8.80 -1.13
N ILE A 21 -0.86 8.75 -1.29
CA ILE A 21 -0.19 9.24 -2.49
C ILE A 21 -0.66 8.50 -3.74
N LEU A 22 -1.08 7.24 -3.60
CA LEU A 22 -1.60 6.48 -4.73
C LEU A 22 -2.88 7.06 -5.30
N PHE A 23 -3.57 7.87 -4.52
CA PHE A 23 -4.81 8.54 -4.93
C PHE A 23 -4.60 9.99 -5.33
N ARG A 24 -3.46 10.57 -5.00
CA ARG A 24 -3.20 12.00 -5.18
C ARG A 24 -2.17 12.31 -6.25
N ASP A 25 -1.18 11.43 -6.43
CA ASP A 25 -0.09 11.67 -7.35
C ASP A 25 -0.49 11.25 -8.77
N ILE A 26 -0.19 12.10 -9.73
CA ILE A 26 -0.55 11.86 -11.13
C ILE A 26 0.10 10.60 -11.68
N ARG A 27 1.26 10.21 -11.15
CA ARG A 27 1.95 8.99 -11.59
C ARG A 27 1.14 7.73 -11.35
N PHE A 28 0.24 7.75 -10.38
CA PHE A 28 -0.55 6.58 -9.98
C PHE A 28 -2.03 6.72 -10.32
N LYS A 29 -2.37 7.75 -11.07
CA LYS A 29 -3.77 8.06 -11.35
C LYS A 29 -4.46 6.96 -12.14
N ASP A 30 -3.71 6.27 -13.00
CA ASP A 30 -4.28 5.23 -13.86
C ASP A 30 -4.37 3.87 -13.18
N LEU A 31 -3.83 3.73 -11.96
CA LEU A 31 -3.98 2.50 -11.20
C LEU A 31 -5.44 2.32 -10.79
N SER A 32 -5.94 1.10 -10.95
CA SER A 32 -7.27 0.79 -10.44
C SER A 32 -7.27 0.82 -8.90
N THR A 33 -8.45 1.03 -8.33
CA THR A 33 -8.62 0.97 -6.88
C THR A 33 -8.19 -0.39 -6.33
N ASP A 34 -8.49 -1.46 -7.07
CA ASP A 34 -8.12 -2.81 -6.66
C ASP A 34 -6.59 -2.98 -6.63
N ALA A 35 -5.89 -2.41 -7.61
CA ALA A 35 -4.42 -2.46 -7.63
C ALA A 35 -3.84 -1.69 -6.44
N LYS A 36 -4.40 -0.55 -6.11
CA LYS A 36 -3.98 0.22 -4.93
C LYS A 36 -4.20 -0.56 -3.65
N THR A 37 -5.32 -1.25 -3.56
CA THR A 37 -5.63 -2.11 -2.42
C THR A 37 -4.62 -3.25 -2.31
N LEU A 38 -4.30 -3.89 -3.45
CA LEU A 38 -3.30 -4.95 -3.47
C LEU A 38 -1.95 -4.43 -2.98
N TYR A 39 -1.56 -3.24 -3.40
CA TYR A 39 -0.30 -2.67 -2.94
C TYR A 39 -0.27 -2.53 -1.40
N GLY A 40 -1.38 -2.09 -0.81
CA GLY A 40 -1.49 -2.02 0.65
C GLY A 40 -1.35 -3.37 1.32
N ILE A 41 -1.92 -4.41 0.72
CA ILE A 41 -1.80 -5.78 1.22
C ILE A 41 -0.35 -6.26 1.14
N LEU A 42 0.33 -5.94 0.03
CA LEU A 42 1.73 -6.33 -0.15
C LEU A 42 2.65 -5.60 0.85
N LEU A 43 2.35 -4.34 1.15
CA LEU A 43 3.12 -3.61 2.17
C LEU A 43 2.99 -4.27 3.53
N ASP A 44 1.80 -4.74 3.87
CA ASP A 44 1.57 -5.43 5.12
C ASP A 44 2.38 -6.71 5.18
N ARG A 45 2.36 -7.49 4.10
CA ARG A 45 3.16 -8.72 4.03
C ARG A 45 4.65 -8.43 4.10
N MET A 46 5.08 -7.32 3.49
CA MET A 46 6.49 -6.94 3.50
C MET A 46 6.98 -6.66 4.93
N SER A 47 6.15 -6.05 5.76
CA SER A 47 6.56 -5.78 7.14
C SER A 47 6.79 -7.06 7.93
N LEU A 48 6.06 -8.13 7.62
CA LEU A 48 6.29 -9.43 8.22
C LEU A 48 7.60 -10.05 7.70
N SER A 49 7.89 -9.86 6.42
CA SER A 49 9.13 -10.37 5.83
C SER A 49 10.37 -9.75 6.47
N VAL A 50 10.31 -8.46 6.79
CA VAL A 50 11.41 -7.79 7.49
C VAL A 50 11.67 -8.47 8.83
N LYS A 51 10.61 -8.77 9.57
CA LYS A 51 10.72 -9.43 10.85
C LYS A 51 11.30 -10.85 10.73
N ASN A 52 11.02 -11.51 9.61
CA ASN A 52 11.50 -12.86 9.35
C ASN A 52 12.90 -12.88 8.72
N GLY A 53 13.46 -11.72 8.41
CA GLY A 53 14.78 -11.63 7.81
C GLY A 53 14.83 -12.03 6.34
N TRP A 54 13.74 -11.91 5.62
CA TRP A 54 13.68 -12.28 4.20
C TRP A 54 14.29 -11.15 3.35
N LEU A 55 15.61 -11.20 3.26
CA LEU A 55 16.40 -10.22 2.53
C LEU A 55 17.24 -10.94 1.49
N ASP A 56 17.44 -10.28 0.33
CA ASP A 56 18.33 -10.82 -0.70
C ASP A 56 19.79 -10.43 -0.39
N GLY A 57 20.70 -10.83 -1.26
CA GLY A 57 22.13 -10.55 -1.08
C GLY A 57 22.50 -9.09 -1.05
N GLN A 58 21.59 -8.22 -1.49
CA GLN A 58 21.80 -6.76 -1.48
C GLN A 58 21.01 -6.07 -0.36
N GLY A 59 20.42 -6.83 0.52
CA GLY A 59 19.65 -6.29 1.64
C GLY A 59 18.25 -5.84 1.27
N ARG A 60 17.76 -6.20 0.08
CA ARG A 60 16.42 -5.81 -0.34
C ARG A 60 15.39 -6.80 0.19
N VAL A 61 14.31 -6.27 0.74
CA VAL A 61 13.23 -7.09 1.28
C VAL A 61 12.41 -7.69 0.13
N TYR A 62 12.14 -8.98 0.22
CA TYR A 62 11.24 -9.64 -0.73
C TYR A 62 10.13 -10.36 0.01
N ILE A 63 9.05 -10.65 -0.72
CA ILE A 63 7.94 -11.45 -0.20
C ILE A 63 7.64 -12.55 -1.21
N ILE A 64 6.96 -13.57 -0.70
CA ILE A 64 6.40 -14.62 -1.53
C ILE A 64 4.89 -14.49 -1.38
N PHE A 65 4.21 -14.16 -2.48
CA PHE A 65 2.78 -13.91 -2.45
C PHE A 65 2.18 -14.44 -3.75
N PRO A 66 1.87 -15.75 -3.79
CA PRO A 66 1.35 -16.37 -5.01
C PRO A 66 0.02 -15.76 -5.45
N VAL A 67 -0.29 -15.92 -6.73
CA VAL A 67 -1.55 -15.42 -7.30
C VAL A 67 -2.75 -15.94 -6.50
N GLN A 68 -2.68 -17.17 -6.01
CA GLN A 68 -3.76 -17.73 -5.20
C GLN A 68 -4.04 -16.89 -3.95
N GLU A 69 -3.01 -16.37 -3.31
CA GLU A 69 -3.21 -15.53 -2.12
C GLU A 69 -3.87 -14.19 -2.48
N VAL A 70 -3.58 -13.67 -3.68
CA VAL A 70 -4.26 -12.46 -4.16
C VAL A 70 -5.74 -12.75 -4.37
N MET A 71 -6.02 -13.88 -5.01
CA MET A 71 -7.40 -14.29 -5.27
C MET A 71 -8.18 -14.41 -3.96
N ASP A 72 -7.57 -15.02 -2.96
CA ASP A 72 -8.20 -15.19 -1.65
C ASP A 72 -8.39 -13.86 -0.93
N ALA A 73 -7.37 -13.01 -0.98
CA ALA A 73 -7.40 -11.73 -0.25
C ALA A 73 -8.41 -10.75 -0.85
N LEU A 74 -8.54 -10.73 -2.16
CA LEU A 74 -9.39 -9.76 -2.85
C LEU A 74 -10.72 -10.35 -3.33
N GLY A 75 -10.89 -11.67 -3.19
CA GLY A 75 -12.11 -12.33 -3.66
C GLY A 75 -12.26 -12.24 -5.18
N CYS A 76 -11.17 -12.38 -5.91
CA CYS A 76 -11.19 -12.26 -7.36
C CYS A 76 -10.65 -13.52 -8.03
N ALA A 77 -10.83 -13.59 -9.35
CA ALA A 77 -10.36 -14.72 -10.14
C ALA A 77 -8.90 -14.52 -10.56
N ASP A 78 -8.32 -15.59 -11.09
CA ASP A 78 -6.92 -15.64 -11.52
C ASP A 78 -6.56 -14.52 -12.51
N ASN A 79 -7.38 -14.34 -13.53
CA ASN A 79 -7.10 -13.33 -14.56
C ASN A 79 -7.03 -11.93 -13.97
N LYS A 80 -7.93 -11.61 -13.05
CA LYS A 80 -7.93 -10.31 -12.40
C LYS A 80 -6.71 -10.14 -11.51
N ALA A 81 -6.37 -11.17 -10.73
CA ALA A 81 -5.21 -11.11 -9.86
C ALA A 81 -3.93 -10.84 -10.67
N THR A 82 -3.77 -11.56 -11.78
CA THR A 82 -2.63 -11.39 -12.67
C THR A 82 -2.60 -9.98 -13.26
N LYS A 83 -3.75 -9.47 -13.66
CA LYS A 83 -3.86 -8.12 -14.19
C LYS A 83 -3.44 -7.07 -13.17
N LEU A 84 -3.85 -7.26 -11.91
CA LEU A 84 -3.51 -6.32 -10.84
C LEU A 84 -2.01 -6.27 -10.58
N PHE A 85 -1.35 -7.42 -10.57
CA PHE A 85 0.11 -7.43 -10.48
C PHE A 85 0.75 -6.68 -11.63
N ARG A 86 0.22 -6.87 -12.84
CA ARG A 86 0.76 -6.20 -14.02
C ARG A 86 0.59 -4.68 -13.92
N GLU A 87 -0.54 -4.22 -13.39
CA GLU A 87 -0.74 -2.80 -13.17
C GLU A 87 0.33 -2.22 -12.25
N LEU A 88 0.61 -2.93 -11.15
CA LEU A 88 1.61 -2.47 -10.19
C LEU A 88 3.03 -2.52 -10.78
N GLU A 89 3.32 -3.54 -11.59
CA GLU A 89 4.61 -3.63 -12.28
C GLU A 89 4.79 -2.48 -13.26
N ASN A 90 3.75 -2.18 -14.03
CA ASN A 90 3.80 -1.09 -15.02
C ASN A 90 3.96 0.27 -14.34
N ALA A 91 3.42 0.42 -13.15
CA ALA A 91 3.58 1.66 -12.38
C ALA A 91 4.93 1.75 -11.67
N GLY A 92 5.72 0.67 -11.71
CA GLY A 92 7.02 0.65 -11.05
C GLY A 92 6.97 0.38 -9.55
N LEU A 93 5.82 -0.05 -9.04
CA LEU A 93 5.65 -0.26 -7.60
C LEU A 93 5.96 -1.69 -7.15
N VAL A 94 6.05 -2.62 -8.09
CA VAL A 94 6.33 -4.03 -7.80
C VAL A 94 7.25 -4.56 -8.88
N GLU A 95 8.15 -5.45 -8.48
CA GLU A 95 8.99 -6.19 -9.40
C GLU A 95 8.91 -7.66 -9.03
N ARG A 96 8.55 -8.50 -9.99
CA ARG A 96 8.50 -9.95 -9.76
C ARG A 96 9.74 -10.58 -10.37
N LYS A 97 10.38 -11.47 -9.61
CA LYS A 97 11.56 -12.18 -10.07
C LYS A 97 11.28 -13.67 -10.09
N ARG A 98 11.41 -14.28 -11.26
CA ARG A 98 11.24 -15.73 -11.41
C ARG A 98 12.45 -16.45 -10.87
N ARG A 99 12.19 -17.59 -10.20
CA ARG A 99 13.27 -18.40 -9.66
C ARG A 99 13.42 -19.76 -10.35
N GLY A 100 12.56 -20.02 -11.34
CA GLY A 100 12.61 -21.27 -12.08
C GLY A 100 11.38 -22.13 -11.84
N LEU A 101 11.37 -23.30 -12.48
CA LEU A 101 10.22 -24.20 -12.47
C LEU A 101 9.94 -24.70 -11.06
N GLY A 102 8.66 -24.69 -10.70
CA GLY A 102 8.20 -25.22 -9.44
C GLY A 102 8.43 -24.32 -8.23
N LYS A 103 9.04 -23.17 -8.42
CA LYS A 103 9.28 -22.23 -7.31
C LYS A 103 8.45 -20.99 -7.50
N PRO A 104 7.82 -20.48 -6.42
CA PRO A 104 7.08 -19.23 -6.52
C PRO A 104 8.01 -18.07 -6.82
N ASN A 105 7.46 -17.05 -7.46
CA ASN A 105 8.22 -15.83 -7.77
C ASN A 105 8.53 -15.06 -6.49
N LEU A 106 9.68 -14.41 -6.48
CA LEU A 106 9.97 -13.41 -5.47
C LEU A 106 9.31 -12.10 -5.89
N ILE A 107 8.76 -11.38 -4.94
CA ILE A 107 8.13 -10.09 -5.18
C ILE A 107 8.84 -9.04 -4.36
N TYR A 108 9.35 -8.02 -5.04
CA TYR A 108 9.93 -6.85 -4.40
C TYR A 108 8.89 -5.73 -4.44
N VAL A 109 8.45 -5.31 -3.27
CA VAL A 109 7.53 -4.18 -3.16
C VAL A 109 8.38 -2.93 -3.10
N LYS A 110 8.24 -2.08 -4.10
CA LYS A 110 9.07 -0.89 -4.20
C LYS A 110 8.48 0.26 -3.41
N ASN A 111 9.36 1.14 -2.97
CA ASN A 111 8.98 2.28 -2.17
C ASN A 111 8.21 3.28 -3.04
N PHE A 112 6.98 3.56 -2.64
CA PHE A 112 6.12 4.51 -3.34
C PHE A 112 6.63 5.95 -3.19
N ALA A 113 7.47 6.22 -2.20
CA ALA A 113 7.98 7.56 -1.94
C ALA A 113 9.26 7.79 -2.74
N ASP A 114 9.15 8.57 -3.79
CA ASP A 114 10.32 9.03 -4.53
C ASP A 114 11.16 9.89 -3.59
N PRO A 115 12.49 9.69 -3.53
CA PRO A 115 13.35 10.50 -2.66
C PRO A 115 13.19 12.02 -2.86
N ARG A 116 12.83 12.44 -4.07
CA ARG A 116 12.60 13.86 -4.34
C ARG A 116 11.36 14.39 -3.64
N TYR A 117 10.40 13.53 -3.32
CA TYR A 117 9.14 13.90 -2.69
C TYR A 117 9.12 13.63 -1.20
N ARG A 118 10.07 12.85 -0.70
CA ARG A 118 10.13 12.50 0.71
C ARG A 118 10.24 13.75 1.60
N ASN A 119 11.04 14.69 1.18
CA ASN A 119 11.22 15.93 1.94
C ASN A 119 9.98 16.81 1.88
N ARG A 120 9.28 16.78 0.75
CA ARG A 120 8.06 17.53 0.58
C ARG A 120 6.97 17.07 1.55
N ASP A 121 6.84 15.75 1.68
CA ASP A 121 5.84 15.19 2.59
C ASP A 121 6.13 15.57 4.04
N LYS A 122 7.41 15.55 4.41
CA LYS A 122 7.80 15.96 5.76
C LYS A 122 7.49 17.42 6.02
N ASN A 123 7.76 18.25 5.01
CA ASN A 123 7.46 19.68 5.14
C ASN A 123 5.97 19.93 5.27
N ASP A 124 5.20 19.19 4.48
CA ASP A 124 3.74 19.30 4.55
C ASP A 124 3.24 18.88 5.93
N SER A 125 3.79 17.81 6.46
CA SER A 125 3.41 17.35 7.79
C SER A 125 3.77 18.40 8.85
N GLY A 126 4.94 18.96 8.73
CA GLY A 126 5.38 20.00 9.64
C GLY A 126 4.53 21.25 9.54
N THR A 127 4.18 21.60 8.31
CA THR A 127 3.30 22.75 8.09
C THR A 127 1.93 22.51 8.68
N ALA A 128 1.42 21.30 8.50
CA ALA A 128 0.12 20.93 9.06
C ALA A 128 0.14 21.02 10.57
N ASP A 129 1.22 20.56 11.17
CA ASP A 129 1.36 20.64 12.62
C ASP A 129 1.41 22.07 13.11
N SER A 130 2.20 22.87 12.41
CA SER A 130 2.34 24.27 12.81
C SER A 130 1.05 25.03 12.54
N GLY A 131 0.37 24.59 11.55
CA GLY A 131 -0.86 25.26 11.19
C GLY A 131 -1.99 24.97 12.06
N GLU A 132 -1.85 24.17 12.89
CA GLU A 132 -2.82 23.97 13.66
C GLU A 132 -3.75 24.64 13.86
N GLN A 133 -3.55 24.82 13.29
CA GLN A 133 -4.31 25.36 13.37
C GLN A 133 -5.15 25.31 12.45
N ASP A 134 -5.19 25.11 11.86
CA ASP A 134 -6.00 25.17 11.27
C ASP A 134 -6.80 24.64 11.15
N ALA A 135 -6.52 24.34 11.65
CA ALA A 135 -7.42 23.86 11.77
C ALA A 135 -8.40 23.99 11.10
N ALA A 136 -8.47 24.14 10.88
CA ALA A 136 -9.56 24.21 10.37
C ALA A 136 -9.72 23.75 9.03
N LYS A 137 -9.16 23.64 8.64
CA LYS A 137 -9.38 23.28 7.73
C LYS A 137 -9.82 22.18 7.31
N GLN A 138 -9.79 21.96 7.67
CA GLN A 138 -10.11 21.18 7.66
C GLN A 138 -10.89 20.83 7.36
N ARG A 139 -11.17 20.99 7.36
CA ARG A 139 -11.92 20.69 7.44
C ARG A 139 -12.54 20.31 6.78
N ARG A 140 -12.56 20.29 6.54
CA ARG A 140 -12.99 19.90 6.28
C ARG A 140 -13.27 19.12 6.04
N ASN A 141 -13.14 18.77 6.05
CA ASN A 141 -13.25 17.96 6.32
C ASN A 141 -13.44 17.41 6.16
N LYS A 142 -13.63 17.46 5.94
CA LYS A 142 -13.75 17.02 6.25
C LYS A 142 -14.13 16.52 6.01
N THR A 143 -14.20 16.61 5.76
CA THR A 143 -14.37 16.06 6.03
C THR A 143 -14.58 15.58 5.65
N GLU A 144 -14.57 15.70 5.34
CA GLU A 144 -14.53 15.29 5.38
C GLU A 144 -14.60 14.53 5.01
N TRP A 145 -14.69 14.37 4.45
CA TRP A 145 -14.55 13.56 4.51
C TRP A 145 -14.14 13.33 4.85
N ASN A 146 -13.93 13.60 4.80
CA ASN A 146 -13.47 13.48 5.66
C ASN A 146 -13.38 13.36 5.86
#